data_c01746006387fc4820316b42326f1657
#
_entry.id   c01746006387fc4820316b42326f1657
#
_cell.length_a   1.000
_cell.length_b   1.000
_cell.length_c   1.000
_cell.angle_alpha   90.00
_cell.angle_beta   90.00
_cell.angle_gamma   90.00
#
_symmetry.space_group_name_H-M   'P 1'
#
loop_
_entity.id
_entity.type
_entity.pdbx_description
1 polymer ?
#
loop_
_entity_poly.entity_id
_entity_poly.type
_entity_poly.pdbx_seq_one_letter_code
_entity_poly.pdbx_strand_id
1 'polypeptide(L)'
;MLSIRPKWVEKIASGEKTIEVRKTRPKLKTPFKAYLYVTAGNLSYRCPNGMICHCNGGRAVIGEFVCNKVDWITQIGFSGSPVPSRYSICSHSNMSVLPINDLLYAARLTYPELVDYLAGGEGYGWHISGLRIYDAPRKLSEFTGLRDTRFGAAPYGIKRAPQSWCYVEAMEEEETK
;
A
#
# COMPACT_ATOMS: atom_id res chain seq x y z
N MET A 1 0.03 5.67 6.49
CA MET A 1 -1.02 6.06 5.50
C MET A 1 -0.44 5.92 4.10
N LEU A 2 -1.16 5.26 3.18
CA LEU A 2 -0.80 5.05 1.78
C LEU A 2 -1.72 5.88 0.87
N SER A 3 -1.13 6.62 -0.07
CA SER A 3 -1.86 7.31 -1.14
C SER A 3 -2.01 6.38 -2.34
N ILE A 4 -3.24 6.01 -2.67
CA ILE A 4 -3.55 5.04 -3.73
C ILE A 4 -4.55 5.66 -4.72
N ARG A 5 -4.35 5.39 -6.01
CA ARG A 5 -5.26 5.87 -7.07
C ARG A 5 -6.60 5.14 -6.99
N PRO A 6 -7.74 5.82 -7.31
CA PRO A 6 -9.09 5.25 -7.19
C PRO A 6 -9.23 3.85 -7.79
N LYS A 7 -8.73 3.63 -9.02
CA LYS A 7 -8.82 2.32 -9.70
C LYS A 7 -8.21 1.15 -8.91
N TRP A 8 -7.16 1.42 -8.10
CA TRP A 8 -6.53 0.40 -7.28
C TRP A 8 -7.23 0.24 -5.94
N VAL A 9 -7.74 1.35 -5.39
CA VAL A 9 -8.53 1.32 -4.16
C VAL A 9 -9.82 0.52 -4.33
N GLU A 10 -10.50 0.67 -5.48
CA GLU A 10 -11.67 -0.15 -5.84
C GLU A 10 -11.35 -1.65 -5.79
N LYS A 11 -10.24 -2.06 -6.39
CA LYS A 11 -9.80 -3.46 -6.37
C LYS A 11 -9.37 -3.96 -4.98
N ILE A 12 -8.84 -3.08 -4.14
CA ILE A 12 -8.55 -3.41 -2.74
C ILE A 12 -9.86 -3.58 -1.98
N ALA A 13 -10.79 -2.62 -2.12
CA ALA A 13 -12.08 -2.66 -1.41
C ALA A 13 -12.95 -3.85 -1.82
N SER A 14 -12.86 -4.31 -3.07
CA SER A 14 -13.53 -5.52 -3.54
C SER A 14 -12.83 -6.84 -3.13
N GLY A 15 -11.64 -6.75 -2.54
CA GLY A 15 -10.81 -7.92 -2.20
C GLY A 15 -10.05 -8.54 -3.38
N GLU A 16 -10.19 -7.97 -4.58
CA GLU A 16 -9.48 -8.48 -5.76
C GLU A 16 -7.97 -8.27 -5.69
N LYS A 17 -7.54 -7.12 -5.14
CA LYS A 17 -6.15 -6.75 -4.97
C LYS A 17 -5.72 -6.93 -3.53
N THR A 18 -4.88 -7.91 -3.28
CA THR A 18 -4.40 -8.29 -1.94
C THR A 18 -2.93 -7.96 -1.69
N ILE A 19 -2.23 -7.42 -2.70
CA ILE A 19 -0.86 -6.90 -2.56
C ILE A 19 -0.78 -5.52 -3.20
N GLU A 20 -0.25 -4.55 -2.45
CA GLU A 20 0.08 -3.21 -2.97
C GLU A 20 1.57 -3.08 -3.20
N VAL A 21 1.97 -2.68 -4.42
CA VAL A 21 3.40 -2.54 -4.78
C VAL A 21 3.86 -1.09 -4.61
N ARG A 22 4.99 -0.92 -3.92
CA ARG A 22 5.64 0.37 -3.65
C ARG A 22 7.14 0.32 -3.92
N LYS A 23 7.74 1.46 -4.30
CA LYS A 23 9.20 1.60 -4.47
C LYS A 23 9.97 1.63 -3.15
N THR A 24 9.28 1.88 -2.04
CA THR A 24 9.86 1.96 -0.70
C THR A 24 8.96 1.27 0.32
N ARG A 25 9.51 0.92 1.46
CA ARG A 25 8.78 0.34 2.59
C ARG A 25 9.05 1.14 3.88
N PRO A 26 8.14 1.08 4.87
CA PRO A 26 8.42 1.63 6.18
C PRO A 26 9.49 0.81 6.91
N LYS A 27 10.14 1.42 7.89
CA LYS A 27 11.08 0.75 8.79
C LYS A 27 10.37 -0.06 9.88
N LEU A 28 9.02 -0.07 9.87
CA LEU A 28 8.22 -0.83 10.82
C LEU A 28 8.39 -2.34 10.60
N LYS A 29 8.40 -3.08 11.70
CA LYS A 29 8.28 -4.53 11.67
C LYS A 29 6.83 -4.91 11.33
N THR A 30 6.65 -5.99 10.57
CA THR A 30 5.33 -6.57 10.35
C THR A 30 4.90 -7.39 11.57
N PRO A 31 3.59 -7.43 11.92
CA PRO A 31 2.51 -6.71 11.25
C PRO A 31 2.44 -5.23 11.65
N PHE A 32 1.94 -4.38 10.73
CA PHE A 32 1.64 -2.99 11.04
C PHE A 32 0.35 -2.52 10.36
N LYS A 33 -0.35 -1.56 10.98
CA LYS A 33 -1.59 -0.97 10.44
C LYS A 33 -1.25 0.05 9.35
N ALA A 34 -2.02 0.07 8.26
CA ALA A 34 -1.91 1.03 7.18
C ALA A 34 -3.28 1.57 6.78
N TYR A 35 -3.38 2.87 6.55
CA TYR A 35 -4.61 3.56 6.16
C TYR A 35 -4.65 3.81 4.65
N LEU A 36 -5.81 3.59 4.03
CA LEU A 36 -6.04 3.75 2.59
C LEU A 36 -6.52 5.16 2.28
N TYR A 37 -5.62 6.03 1.83
CA TYR A 37 -5.98 7.35 1.33
C TYR A 37 -6.20 7.31 -0.18
N VAL A 38 -7.37 7.72 -0.63
CA VAL A 38 -7.74 7.83 -2.05
C VAL A 38 -7.22 9.14 -2.60
N THR A 39 -6.36 9.08 -3.63
CA THR A 39 -5.93 10.29 -4.35
C THR A 39 -7.07 10.92 -5.14
N ALA A 40 -6.84 12.10 -5.72
CA ALA A 40 -7.87 12.78 -6.53
C ALA A 40 -8.46 11.87 -7.62
N GLY A 41 -9.77 11.89 -7.77
CA GLY A 41 -10.55 11.10 -8.73
C GLY A 41 -11.79 10.51 -8.07
N ASN A 42 -12.72 10.05 -8.89
CA ASN A 42 -13.95 9.43 -8.41
C ASN A 42 -13.71 7.95 -8.09
N LEU A 43 -14.33 7.50 -7.02
CA LEU A 43 -14.30 6.12 -6.56
C LEU A 43 -15.71 5.68 -6.17
N SER A 44 -16.09 4.49 -6.60
CA SER A 44 -17.27 3.78 -6.09
C SER A 44 -16.82 2.47 -5.48
N TYR A 45 -17.27 2.17 -4.28
CA TYR A 45 -16.90 0.94 -3.57
C TYR A 45 -18.04 0.46 -2.68
N ARG A 46 -18.01 -0.81 -2.34
CA ARG A 46 -19.03 -1.39 -1.43
C ARG A 46 -18.64 -1.13 0.02
N CYS A 47 -19.52 -0.48 0.75
CA CYS A 47 -19.41 -0.26 2.20
C CYS A 47 -19.75 -1.55 2.99
N PRO A 48 -19.35 -1.67 4.26
CA PRO A 48 -19.63 -2.84 5.10
C PRO A 48 -21.12 -3.18 5.21
N ASN A 49 -21.98 -2.18 5.19
CA ASN A 49 -23.45 -2.33 5.20
C ASN A 49 -24.05 -2.82 3.85
N GLY A 50 -23.20 -3.15 2.87
CA GLY A 50 -23.59 -3.64 1.55
C GLY A 50 -23.98 -2.56 0.54
N MET A 51 -24.10 -1.31 0.94
CA MET A 51 -24.40 -0.18 0.03
C MET A 51 -23.21 0.18 -0.85
N ILE A 52 -23.48 0.80 -2.00
CA ILE A 52 -22.44 1.43 -2.82
C ILE A 52 -22.16 2.83 -2.28
N CYS A 53 -20.96 3.03 -1.81
CA CYS A 53 -20.46 4.31 -1.35
C CYS A 53 -19.71 5.02 -2.47
N HIS A 54 -19.87 6.33 -2.56
CA HIS A 54 -19.19 7.17 -3.55
C HIS A 54 -18.24 8.15 -2.85
N CYS A 55 -16.99 8.18 -3.29
CA CYS A 55 -16.02 9.19 -2.89
C CYS A 55 -15.71 10.09 -4.09
N ASN A 56 -16.57 11.11 -4.26
CA ASN A 56 -16.45 12.05 -5.38
C ASN A 56 -15.25 12.98 -5.16
N GLY A 57 -14.35 13.03 -6.16
CA GLY A 57 -13.11 13.79 -6.10
C GLY A 57 -12.00 13.15 -5.26
N GLY A 58 -12.24 12.02 -4.59
CA GLY A 58 -11.26 11.36 -3.73
C GLY A 58 -10.83 12.22 -2.54
N ARG A 59 -9.53 12.19 -2.22
CA ARG A 59 -8.89 13.00 -1.15
C ARG A 59 -9.37 12.68 0.26
N ALA A 60 -9.72 11.44 0.50
CA ALA A 60 -10.20 10.95 1.80
C ALA A 60 -9.58 9.59 2.14
N VAL A 61 -9.61 9.25 3.41
CA VAL A 61 -9.23 7.91 3.92
C VAL A 61 -10.50 7.09 4.01
N ILE A 62 -10.54 5.97 3.30
CA ILE A 62 -11.75 5.13 3.23
C ILE A 62 -11.67 3.85 4.05
N GLY A 63 -10.53 3.55 4.62
CA GLY A 63 -10.35 2.31 5.38
C GLY A 63 -8.92 2.11 5.83
N GLU A 64 -8.69 0.95 6.40
CA GLU A 64 -7.40 0.50 6.91
C GLU A 64 -7.19 -0.99 6.67
N PHE A 65 -5.95 -1.42 6.73
CA PHE A 65 -5.59 -2.84 6.69
C PHE A 65 -4.35 -3.13 7.55
N VAL A 66 -4.12 -4.39 7.81
CA VAL A 66 -2.89 -4.87 8.44
C VAL A 66 -1.93 -5.38 7.36
N CYS A 67 -0.73 -4.83 7.30
CA CYS A 67 0.34 -5.37 6.48
C CYS A 67 1.10 -6.42 7.32
N ASN A 68 0.84 -7.69 7.07
CA ASN A 68 1.44 -8.81 7.82
C ASN A 68 2.74 -9.32 7.20
N LYS A 69 3.01 -8.97 5.93
CA LYS A 69 4.21 -9.38 5.20
C LYS A 69 4.58 -8.32 4.17
N VAL A 70 5.86 -8.14 3.93
CA VAL A 70 6.40 -7.31 2.84
C VAL A 70 7.37 -8.16 2.04
N ASP A 71 7.07 -8.37 0.76
CA ASP A 71 7.98 -9.02 -0.19
C ASP A 71 8.95 -8.00 -0.76
N TRP A 72 10.20 -8.40 -0.94
CA TRP A 72 11.19 -7.61 -1.66
C TRP A 72 11.23 -8.03 -3.12
N ILE A 73 11.06 -7.06 -4.02
CA ILE A 73 11.02 -7.25 -5.46
C ILE A 73 12.28 -6.62 -6.04
N THR A 74 13.13 -7.44 -6.66
CA THR A 74 14.36 -6.96 -7.28
C THR A 74 14.62 -7.68 -8.60
N GLN A 75 15.48 -7.10 -9.43
CA GLN A 75 15.91 -7.73 -10.66
C GLN A 75 17.00 -8.76 -10.37
N ILE A 76 16.83 -9.94 -10.92
CA ILE A 76 17.84 -11.00 -10.91
C ILE A 76 18.34 -11.21 -12.31
N GLY A 77 19.63 -11.14 -12.46
CA GLY A 77 20.36 -11.43 -13.68
C GLY A 77 21.80 -11.78 -13.32
N PHE A 78 22.42 -12.60 -14.13
CA PHE A 78 23.83 -12.92 -13.97
C PHE A 78 24.67 -12.00 -14.86
N SER A 79 25.71 -11.40 -14.31
CA SER A 79 26.67 -10.59 -15.08
C SER A 79 27.24 -11.44 -16.21
N GLY A 80 27.17 -10.93 -17.45
CA GLY A 80 27.60 -11.66 -18.65
C GLY A 80 26.62 -12.67 -19.22
N SER A 81 25.41 -12.82 -18.61
CA SER A 81 24.35 -13.67 -19.16
C SER A 81 23.66 -13.00 -20.36
N PRO A 82 23.41 -13.73 -21.46
CA PRO A 82 22.59 -13.23 -22.56
C PRO A 82 21.10 -13.12 -22.20
N VAL A 83 20.68 -13.68 -21.05
CA VAL A 83 19.30 -13.62 -20.59
C VAL A 83 19.06 -12.29 -19.86
N PRO A 84 18.07 -11.49 -20.30
CA PRO A 84 17.73 -10.24 -19.62
C PRO A 84 17.38 -10.45 -18.14
N SER A 85 17.81 -9.53 -17.28
CA SER A 85 17.42 -9.51 -15.87
C SER A 85 15.90 -9.43 -15.75
N ARG A 86 15.33 -10.23 -14.84
CA ARG A 86 13.89 -10.27 -14.58
C ARG A 86 13.57 -9.95 -13.13
N TYR A 87 12.46 -9.28 -12.89
CA TYR A 87 11.96 -9.09 -11.54
C TYR A 87 11.53 -10.42 -10.92
N SER A 88 11.92 -10.60 -9.68
CA SER A 88 11.61 -11.76 -8.84
C SER A 88 11.38 -11.33 -7.40
N ILE A 89 10.75 -12.18 -6.62
CA ILE A 89 10.62 -11.98 -5.18
C ILE A 89 11.85 -12.59 -4.51
N CYS A 90 12.50 -11.79 -3.67
CA CYS A 90 13.66 -12.25 -2.90
C CYS A 90 13.37 -12.23 -1.40
N SER A 91 13.89 -13.24 -0.71
CA SER A 91 13.88 -13.27 0.74
C SER A 91 15.24 -12.81 1.27
N HIS A 92 15.21 -11.87 2.21
CA HIS A 92 16.44 -11.42 2.89
C HIS A 92 17.05 -12.49 3.81
N SER A 93 16.23 -13.46 4.28
CA SER A 93 16.66 -14.42 5.29
C SER A 93 17.37 -15.65 4.72
N ASN A 94 16.99 -16.08 3.52
CA ASN A 94 17.51 -17.34 2.93
C ASN A 94 17.93 -17.21 1.46
N MET A 95 17.98 -15.99 0.92
CA MET A 95 18.29 -15.70 -0.49
C MET A 95 17.45 -16.53 -1.49
N SER A 96 16.30 -17.03 -1.06
CA SER A 96 15.39 -17.75 -1.98
C SER A 96 14.78 -16.78 -2.99
N VAL A 97 14.70 -17.25 -4.22
CA VAL A 97 14.10 -16.54 -5.35
C VAL A 97 12.79 -17.22 -5.70
N LEU A 98 11.69 -16.46 -5.64
CA LEU A 98 10.37 -16.96 -5.98
C LEU A 98 9.85 -16.30 -7.25
N PRO A 99 9.06 -17.04 -8.06
CA PRO A 99 8.42 -16.46 -9.23
C PRO A 99 7.55 -15.26 -8.88
N ILE A 100 7.60 -14.23 -9.74
CA ILE A 100 6.86 -12.99 -9.53
C ILE A 100 5.35 -13.12 -9.86
N ASN A 101 4.93 -14.18 -10.54
CA ASN A 101 3.58 -14.31 -11.10
C ASN A 101 2.46 -14.24 -10.05
N ASP A 102 2.63 -14.91 -8.92
CA ASP A 102 1.63 -14.88 -7.84
C ASP A 102 1.47 -13.49 -7.24
N LEU A 103 2.60 -12.77 -7.09
CA LEU A 103 2.57 -11.38 -6.63
C LEU A 103 1.86 -10.48 -7.67
N LEU A 104 2.15 -10.64 -8.95
CA LEU A 104 1.50 -9.89 -10.03
C LEU A 104 -0.02 -10.11 -10.05
N TYR A 105 -0.44 -11.37 -9.92
CA TYR A 105 -1.85 -11.73 -9.82
C TYR A 105 -2.51 -11.09 -8.61
N ALA A 106 -1.92 -11.21 -7.43
CA ALA A 106 -2.43 -10.62 -6.19
C ALA A 106 -2.39 -9.08 -6.20
N ALA A 107 -1.42 -8.48 -6.91
CA ALA A 107 -1.30 -7.04 -7.08
C ALA A 107 -2.17 -6.48 -8.22
N ARG A 108 -2.81 -7.35 -9.02
CA ARG A 108 -3.56 -6.96 -10.23
C ARG A 108 -2.73 -6.12 -11.20
N LEU A 109 -1.45 -6.50 -11.35
CA LEU A 109 -0.50 -5.88 -12.27
C LEU A 109 -0.07 -6.87 -13.33
N THR A 110 0.17 -6.37 -14.52
CA THR A 110 0.92 -7.09 -15.56
C THR A 110 2.44 -6.91 -15.33
N TYR A 111 3.25 -7.81 -15.89
CA TYR A 111 4.72 -7.69 -15.81
C TYR A 111 5.23 -6.37 -16.44
N PRO A 112 4.76 -5.94 -17.62
CA PRO A 112 5.13 -4.62 -18.18
C PRO A 112 4.79 -3.45 -17.27
N GLU A 113 3.59 -3.44 -16.65
CA GLU A 113 3.23 -2.38 -15.69
C GLU A 113 4.16 -2.35 -14.47
N LEU A 114 4.61 -3.51 -13.98
CA LEU A 114 5.59 -3.59 -12.90
C LEU A 114 6.94 -3.01 -13.35
N VAL A 115 7.43 -3.40 -14.53
CA VAL A 115 8.70 -2.92 -15.12
C VAL A 115 8.67 -1.41 -15.26
N ASP A 116 7.61 -0.86 -15.86
CA ASP A 116 7.45 0.58 -16.04
C ASP A 116 7.37 1.33 -14.70
N TYR A 117 6.63 0.75 -13.76
CA TYR A 117 6.50 1.36 -12.43
C TYR A 117 7.81 1.38 -11.66
N LEU A 118 8.57 0.29 -11.64
CA LEU A 118 9.83 0.20 -10.90
C LEU A 118 11.00 0.88 -11.64
N ALA A 119 10.94 0.94 -12.97
CA ALA A 119 11.93 1.64 -13.83
C ALA A 119 13.36 1.22 -13.51
N GLY A 120 13.62 -0.08 -13.40
CA GLY A 120 14.94 -0.65 -13.10
C GLY A 120 15.31 -0.68 -11.61
N GLY A 121 14.55 -0.02 -10.74
CA GLY A 121 14.77 -0.01 -9.29
C GLY A 121 14.10 -1.18 -8.58
N GLU A 122 14.27 -1.22 -7.28
CA GLU A 122 13.62 -2.21 -6.40
C GLU A 122 12.18 -1.83 -6.07
N GLY A 123 11.43 -2.81 -5.59
CA GLY A 123 10.07 -2.64 -5.12
C GLY A 123 9.74 -3.49 -3.90
N TYR A 124 8.58 -3.23 -3.33
CA TYR A 124 8.08 -3.92 -2.15
C TYR A 124 6.60 -4.24 -2.33
N GLY A 125 6.24 -5.51 -2.18
CA GLY A 125 4.86 -5.97 -2.17
C GLY A 125 4.32 -5.97 -0.74
N TRP A 126 3.41 -5.05 -0.43
CA TRP A 126 2.78 -4.96 0.89
C TRP A 126 1.52 -5.82 0.89
N HIS A 127 1.52 -6.90 1.67
CA HIS A 127 0.37 -7.79 1.80
C HIS A 127 -0.74 -7.13 2.60
N ILE A 128 -1.95 -7.21 2.07
CA ILE A 128 -3.16 -6.63 2.65
C ILE A 128 -3.92 -7.74 3.37
N SER A 129 -4.08 -7.62 4.68
CA SER A 129 -4.89 -8.51 5.49
C SER A 129 -5.75 -7.69 6.45
N GLY A 130 -6.81 -8.26 7.01
CA GLY A 130 -7.68 -7.56 7.96
C GLY A 130 -8.20 -6.23 7.40
N LEU A 131 -8.56 -6.20 6.11
CA LEU A 131 -9.09 -5.01 5.47
C LEU A 131 -10.40 -4.59 6.12
N ARG A 132 -10.45 -3.33 6.55
CA ARG A 132 -11.64 -2.69 7.11
C ARG A 132 -11.95 -1.44 6.31
N ILE A 133 -13.08 -1.43 5.62
CA ILE A 133 -13.60 -0.24 4.94
C ILE A 133 -14.49 0.51 5.93
N TYR A 134 -14.36 1.82 6.00
CA TYR A 134 -15.17 2.66 6.90
C TYR A 134 -16.56 2.90 6.32
N ASP A 135 -17.55 3.08 7.18
CA ASP A 135 -18.93 3.42 6.79
C ASP A 135 -19.02 4.79 6.14
N ALA A 136 -18.12 5.70 6.51
CA ALA A 136 -17.96 7.01 5.88
C ALA A 136 -16.47 7.35 5.68
N PRO A 137 -16.11 8.00 4.55
CA PRO A 137 -14.75 8.48 4.35
C PRO A 137 -14.32 9.48 5.43
N ARG A 138 -13.09 9.34 5.92
CA ARG A 138 -12.50 10.25 6.91
C ARG A 138 -11.64 11.31 6.21
N LYS A 139 -11.63 12.52 6.78
CA LYS A 139 -10.81 13.62 6.26
C LYS A 139 -9.33 13.41 6.62
N LEU A 140 -8.43 13.87 5.75
CA LEU A 140 -6.99 13.81 6.01
C LEU A 140 -6.59 14.54 7.30
N SER A 141 -7.31 15.61 7.66
CA SER A 141 -7.08 16.39 8.88
C SER A 141 -7.39 15.66 10.19
N GLU A 142 -8.06 14.51 10.13
CA GLU A 142 -8.31 13.66 11.30
C GLU A 142 -7.09 12.80 11.68
N PHE A 143 -6.05 12.82 10.86
CA PHE A 143 -4.86 12.02 11.05
C PHE A 143 -3.66 12.90 11.42
N THR A 144 -2.92 12.46 12.42
CA THR A 144 -1.63 13.08 12.81
C THR A 144 -0.48 12.36 12.13
N GLY A 145 0.30 13.08 11.36
CA GLY A 145 1.51 12.56 10.75
C GLY A 145 2.63 12.42 11.77
N LEU A 146 3.54 11.46 11.53
CA LEU A 146 4.77 11.30 12.31
C LEU A 146 5.98 11.47 11.39
N ARG A 147 6.95 12.27 11.82
CA ARG A 147 8.23 12.45 11.12
C ARG A 147 9.40 12.12 12.04
N ASP A 148 10.40 11.47 11.49
CA ASP A 148 11.64 11.23 12.22
C ASP A 148 12.39 12.56 12.42
N THR A 149 12.81 12.80 13.65
CA THR A 149 13.70 13.90 14.02
C THR A 149 14.90 13.35 14.78
N ARG A 150 15.92 14.19 14.97
CA ARG A 150 17.08 13.81 15.81
C ARG A 150 16.72 13.47 17.27
N PHE A 151 15.53 13.88 17.72
CA PHE A 151 15.01 13.62 19.06
C PHE A 151 13.92 12.52 19.08
N GLY A 152 13.72 11.79 18.00
CA GLY A 152 12.68 10.76 17.87
C GLY A 152 11.54 11.19 16.95
N ALA A 153 10.47 10.41 16.94
CA ALA A 153 9.28 10.71 16.15
C ALA A 153 8.55 11.94 16.71
N ALA A 154 8.25 12.92 15.84
CA ALA A 154 7.50 14.10 16.21
C ALA A 154 6.19 14.18 15.42
N PRO A 155 5.05 14.46 16.10
CA PRO A 155 3.76 14.61 15.45
C PRO A 155 3.68 15.91 14.65
N TYR A 156 2.86 15.89 13.57
CA TYR A 156 2.54 17.07 12.77
C TYR A 156 1.17 16.95 12.12
N GLY A 157 0.50 18.06 11.88
CA GLY A 157 -0.76 18.09 11.13
C GLY A 157 -0.53 17.86 9.64
N ILE A 158 -1.19 16.86 9.07
CA ILE A 158 -1.06 16.51 7.64
C ILE A 158 -1.87 17.51 6.80
N LYS A 159 -1.19 18.49 6.19
CA LYS A 159 -1.84 19.49 5.30
C LYS A 159 -2.05 18.99 3.88
N ARG A 160 -1.24 18.03 3.42
CA ARG A 160 -1.29 17.44 2.09
C ARG A 160 -1.04 15.93 2.18
N ALA A 161 -1.74 15.18 1.34
CA ALA A 161 -1.51 13.74 1.24
C ALA A 161 -0.07 13.44 0.85
N PRO A 162 0.51 12.35 1.37
CA PRO A 162 1.85 11.93 0.97
C PRO A 162 1.86 11.54 -0.51
N GLN A 163 2.98 11.75 -1.18
CA GLN A 163 3.14 11.36 -2.58
C GLN A 163 3.05 9.83 -2.75
N SER A 164 3.54 9.07 -1.79
CA SER A 164 3.50 7.60 -1.76
C SER A 164 2.88 7.11 -0.45
N TRP A 165 3.58 7.30 0.66
CA TRP A 165 3.11 6.97 2.00
C TRP A 165 3.82 7.84 3.05
N CYS A 166 3.24 7.91 4.26
CA CYS A 166 3.86 8.54 5.44
C CYS A 166 3.49 7.78 6.70
N TYR A 167 4.27 7.98 7.75
CA TYR A 167 3.91 7.53 9.09
C TYR A 167 2.78 8.40 9.64
N VAL A 168 1.86 7.77 10.34
CA VAL A 168 0.78 8.42 11.10
C VAL A 168 0.61 7.73 12.44
N GLU A 169 0.11 8.46 13.41
CA GLU A 169 -0.33 7.88 14.67
C GLU A 169 -1.46 6.87 14.41
N ALA A 170 -1.48 5.79 15.18
CA ALA A 170 -2.60 4.87 15.15
C ALA A 170 -3.83 5.59 15.71
N MET A 171 -4.94 5.52 14.99
CA MET A 171 -6.21 5.96 15.56
C MET A 171 -6.65 4.94 16.62
N GLU A 172 -7.06 5.44 17.77
CA GLU A 172 -7.74 4.61 18.78
C GLU A 172 -9.02 4.07 18.15
N GLU A 173 -9.28 2.78 18.37
CA GLU A 173 -10.53 2.18 17.95
C GLU A 173 -11.63 2.76 18.85
N GLU A 174 -12.62 3.44 18.24
CA GLU A 174 -13.85 3.77 18.97
C GLU A 174 -14.50 2.44 19.35
N GLU A 175 -14.44 2.08 20.65
CA GLU A 175 -15.21 0.98 21.20
C GLU A 175 -16.68 1.26 20.86
N THR A 176 -17.20 0.53 19.89
CA THR A 176 -18.64 0.53 19.59
C THR A 176 -19.34 -0.03 20.80
N LYS A 177 -19.93 0.87 21.61
CA LYS A 177 -20.83 0.51 22.69
C LYS A 177 -22.14 -0.07 22.12
#